data_2fac9bed7223349b62b6e33a15bb7d63
#
_entry.id   2fac9bed7223349b62b6e33a15bb7d63
#
_cell.length_a   1.000
_cell.length_b   1.000
_cell.length_c   1.000
_cell.angle_alpha   90.00
_cell.angle_beta   90.00
_cell.angle_gamma   90.00
#
_symmetry.space_group_name_H-M   'P 1'
#
loop_
_entity.id
_entity.type
_entity.pdbx_description
1 polymer ?
#
loop_
_entity_poly.entity_id
_entity_poly.type
_entity_poly.pdbx_seq_one_letter_code
_entity_poly.pdbx_strand_id
1 'polypeptide(L)'
;KWQAKPMLEQPVADGDMQPVINPAEPKDIVGYVREATDAEVDQALDSAVNNAPIWFATPPQERAAILERAAVLMEDQMQSLIGILVREAGKTFSNAIAEVREAVDFLHYYAGQVRDDFDNETHRPLGPVVCISPWNFPLAIFTGQIAAALAAGNSVLAKPAEQTPLIAAQGIAILLEAGVPPGVVQLLPGRGETVGAQLTGDDRVRGVMFTGSTEVATLLQRNIASRLDAQGRPIPLIAETGGMNAMIVDSSALT
;
A
#
# COMPACT_ATOMS: atom_id res chain seq x y z
N LYS A 1 16.87 14.37 5.36
CA LYS A 1 16.77 12.91 5.17
C LYS A 1 15.31 12.53 5.32
N TRP A 2 14.87 11.55 4.54
CA TRP A 2 13.51 11.04 4.54
C TRP A 2 13.20 10.27 5.82
N GLN A 3 11.93 10.21 6.20
CA GLN A 3 11.47 9.44 7.36
C GLN A 3 10.19 8.68 7.04
N ALA A 4 10.09 7.47 7.56
CA ALA A 4 8.89 6.68 7.58
C ALA A 4 8.60 6.27 9.03
N LYS A 5 7.40 6.56 9.49
CA LYS A 5 6.85 6.10 10.78
C LYS A 5 5.38 5.80 10.59
N PRO A 6 4.70 5.14 11.51
CA PRO A 6 3.26 4.98 11.40
C PRO A 6 2.57 6.32 11.18
N MET A 7 1.70 6.37 10.17
CA MET A 7 0.87 7.54 9.84
C MET A 7 -0.56 7.17 10.15
N LEU A 8 -1.01 7.52 11.34
CA LEU A 8 -2.30 7.15 11.88
C LEU A 8 -3.20 8.38 12.04
N GLU A 9 -4.48 8.16 12.31
CA GLU A 9 -5.42 9.25 12.61
C GLU A 9 -4.96 10.06 13.83
N GLN A 10 -4.52 9.37 14.87
CA GLN A 10 -3.96 9.98 16.07
C GLN A 10 -2.44 10.10 15.96
N PRO A 11 -1.85 11.18 16.51
CA PRO A 11 -0.39 11.31 16.52
C PRO A 11 0.27 10.12 17.20
N VAL A 12 1.34 9.63 16.60
CA VAL A 12 2.16 8.56 17.16
C VAL A 12 3.33 9.14 17.96
N ALA A 13 3.71 8.45 19.03
CA ALA A 13 4.88 8.82 19.82
C ALA A 13 6.17 8.71 18.99
N ASP A 14 7.16 9.49 19.37
CA ASP A 14 8.52 9.30 18.85
C ASP A 14 9.10 7.98 19.40
N GLY A 15 10.03 7.39 18.65
CA GLY A 15 10.68 6.13 19.02
C GLY A 15 11.97 5.94 18.25
N ASP A 16 12.63 4.81 18.50
CA ASP A 16 13.91 4.49 17.89
C ASP A 16 13.76 4.33 16.37
N MET A 17 14.52 5.14 15.65
CA MET A 17 14.55 5.15 14.20
C MET A 17 15.73 4.32 13.68
N GLN A 18 15.47 3.38 12.80
CA GLN A 18 16.48 2.56 12.14
C GLN A 18 16.85 3.16 10.77
N PRO A 19 18.14 3.11 10.37
CA PRO A 19 18.57 3.65 9.09
C PRO A 19 18.04 2.81 7.93
N VAL A 20 17.55 3.48 6.89
CA VAL A 20 17.25 2.89 5.57
C VAL A 20 18.46 3.18 4.69
N ILE A 21 19.10 2.12 4.21
CA ILE A 21 20.40 2.18 3.52
C ILE A 21 20.20 1.94 2.03
N ASN A 22 20.93 2.69 1.21
CA ASN A 22 20.99 2.49 -0.23
C ASN A 22 21.65 1.13 -0.54
N PRO A 23 20.95 0.22 -1.23
CA PRO A 23 21.49 -1.11 -1.52
C PRO A 23 22.74 -1.09 -2.44
N ALA A 24 22.92 -0.03 -3.23
CA ALA A 24 24.06 0.13 -4.11
C ALA A 24 25.28 0.81 -3.41
N GLU A 25 25.06 1.53 -2.29
CA GLU A 25 26.11 2.26 -1.56
C GLU A 25 25.83 2.15 -0.04
N PRO A 26 26.39 1.14 0.64
CA PRO A 26 26.10 0.87 2.06
C PRO A 26 26.42 2.02 3.04
N LYS A 27 27.19 3.01 2.62
CA LYS A 27 27.49 4.20 3.44
C LYS A 27 26.46 5.31 3.26
N ASP A 28 25.60 5.21 2.23
CA ASP A 28 24.55 6.18 1.96
C ASP A 28 23.28 5.85 2.75
N ILE A 29 23.05 6.59 3.82
CA ILE A 29 21.79 6.53 4.58
C ILE A 29 20.77 7.43 3.86
N VAL A 30 19.79 6.80 3.24
CA VAL A 30 18.69 7.47 2.51
C VAL A 30 17.77 8.20 3.48
N GLY A 31 17.39 7.51 4.55
CA GLY A 31 16.50 8.04 5.57
C GLY A 31 16.42 7.13 6.78
N TYR A 32 15.32 7.25 7.52
CA TYR A 32 15.10 6.47 8.74
C TYR A 32 13.67 5.94 8.80
N VAL A 33 13.50 4.77 9.40
CA VAL A 33 12.20 4.15 9.61
C VAL A 33 11.98 3.81 11.06
N ARG A 34 10.75 3.95 11.56
CA ARG A 34 10.26 3.37 12.79
C ARG A 34 9.11 2.41 12.47
N GLU A 35 9.22 1.19 12.93
CA GLU A 35 8.15 0.21 12.78
C GLU A 35 6.97 0.52 13.70
N ALA A 36 5.77 0.09 13.33
CA ALA A 36 4.59 0.19 14.15
C ALA A 36 4.69 -0.78 15.34
N THR A 37 4.26 -0.33 16.51
CA THR A 37 4.08 -1.18 17.69
C THR A 37 2.73 -1.92 17.62
N ASP A 38 2.59 -3.00 18.38
CA ASP A 38 1.33 -3.76 18.47
C ASP A 38 0.15 -2.87 18.88
N ALA A 39 0.38 -1.92 19.79
CA ALA A 39 -0.65 -0.97 20.23
C ALA A 39 -1.04 0.01 19.10
N GLU A 40 -0.09 0.46 18.28
CA GLU A 40 -0.37 1.32 17.13
C GLU A 40 -1.12 0.57 16.03
N VAL A 41 -0.82 -0.71 15.81
CA VAL A 41 -1.57 -1.56 14.88
C VAL A 41 -3.01 -1.72 15.37
N ASP A 42 -3.22 -1.97 16.67
CA ASP A 42 -4.56 -2.08 17.26
C ASP A 42 -5.35 -0.77 17.13
N GLN A 43 -4.73 0.36 17.43
CA GLN A 43 -5.31 1.69 17.24
C GLN A 43 -5.67 1.97 15.76
N ALA A 44 -4.81 1.58 14.82
CA ALA A 44 -5.07 1.73 13.38
C ALA A 44 -6.27 0.90 12.92
N LEU A 45 -6.42 -0.31 13.45
CA LEU A 45 -7.55 -1.18 13.17
C LEU A 45 -8.87 -0.58 13.67
N ASP A 46 -8.90 -0.06 14.90
CA ASP A 46 -10.08 0.62 15.44
C ASP A 46 -10.44 1.87 14.62
N SER A 47 -9.44 2.67 14.29
CA SER A 47 -9.63 3.85 13.44
C SER A 47 -10.18 3.49 12.05
N ALA A 48 -9.64 2.43 11.42
CA ALA A 48 -10.12 1.97 10.14
C ALA A 48 -11.58 1.52 10.17
N VAL A 49 -12.02 0.82 11.24
CA VAL A 49 -13.42 0.43 11.45
C VAL A 49 -14.32 1.66 11.59
N ASN A 50 -13.91 2.62 12.42
CA ASN A 50 -14.71 3.82 12.70
C ASN A 50 -14.84 4.74 11.48
N ASN A 51 -13.79 4.82 10.63
CA ASN A 51 -13.77 5.69 9.46
C ASN A 51 -14.34 5.04 8.19
N ALA A 52 -14.45 3.71 8.12
CA ALA A 52 -14.98 3.01 6.94
C ALA A 52 -16.40 3.50 6.53
N PRO A 53 -17.40 3.63 7.43
CA PRO A 53 -18.72 4.12 7.05
C PRO A 53 -18.71 5.60 6.62
N ILE A 54 -17.83 6.42 7.20
CA ILE A 54 -17.67 7.84 6.85
C ILE A 54 -17.15 7.95 5.42
N TRP A 55 -16.10 7.20 5.10
CA TRP A 55 -15.53 7.18 3.76
C TRP A 55 -16.50 6.60 2.71
N PHE A 56 -17.21 5.55 3.04
CA PHE A 56 -18.25 5.00 2.16
C PHE A 56 -19.36 6.02 1.87
N ALA A 57 -19.74 6.85 2.84
CA ALA A 57 -20.75 7.90 2.63
C ALA A 57 -20.27 9.00 1.65
N THR A 58 -18.96 9.15 1.43
CA THR A 58 -18.41 10.04 0.42
C THR A 58 -18.85 9.58 -0.97
N PRO A 59 -19.44 10.46 -1.80
CA PRO A 59 -19.89 10.08 -3.14
C PRO A 59 -18.75 9.50 -4.00
N PRO A 60 -19.04 8.53 -4.88
CA PRO A 60 -18.05 7.95 -5.79
C PRO A 60 -17.28 9.00 -6.60
N GLN A 61 -17.98 10.03 -7.10
CA GLN A 61 -17.38 11.13 -7.86
C GLN A 61 -16.38 11.95 -7.04
N GLU A 62 -16.64 12.13 -5.74
CA GLU A 62 -15.73 12.84 -4.85
C GLU A 62 -14.49 12.00 -4.52
N ARG A 63 -14.68 10.68 -4.27
CA ARG A 63 -13.55 9.75 -4.13
C ARG A 63 -12.68 9.73 -5.38
N ALA A 64 -13.28 9.70 -6.57
CA ALA A 64 -12.56 9.81 -7.84
C ALA A 64 -11.75 11.10 -7.94
N ALA A 65 -12.36 12.25 -7.63
CA ALA A 65 -11.69 13.56 -7.68
C ALA A 65 -10.51 13.65 -6.71
N ILE A 66 -10.58 13.00 -5.54
CA ILE A 66 -9.47 12.91 -4.59
C ILE A 66 -8.30 12.11 -5.19
N LEU A 67 -8.57 10.96 -5.82
CA LEU A 67 -7.54 10.16 -6.47
C LEU A 67 -6.90 10.88 -7.67
N GLU A 68 -7.67 11.61 -8.45
CA GLU A 68 -7.15 12.44 -9.54
C GLU A 68 -6.24 13.57 -9.02
N ARG A 69 -6.59 14.21 -7.90
CA ARG A 69 -5.68 15.18 -7.25
C ARG A 69 -4.39 14.53 -6.76
N ALA A 70 -4.48 13.30 -6.22
CA ALA A 70 -3.29 12.56 -5.81
C ALA A 70 -2.38 12.26 -7.01
N ALA A 71 -2.94 11.94 -8.17
CA ALA A 71 -2.19 11.74 -9.41
C ALA A 71 -1.40 13.01 -9.80
N VAL A 72 -2.06 14.16 -9.80
CA VAL A 72 -1.40 15.47 -10.11
C VAL A 72 -0.28 15.76 -9.10
N LEU A 73 -0.54 15.60 -7.79
CA LEU A 73 0.49 15.81 -6.76
C LEU A 73 1.67 14.85 -6.91
N MET A 74 1.43 13.62 -7.35
CA MET A 74 2.48 12.63 -7.60
C MET A 74 3.34 13.01 -8.81
N GLU A 75 2.75 13.56 -9.88
CA GLU A 75 3.47 14.10 -11.02
C GLU A 75 4.30 15.33 -10.63
N ASP A 76 3.74 16.25 -9.87
CA ASP A 76 4.45 17.46 -9.40
C ASP A 76 5.66 17.11 -8.52
N GLN A 77 5.58 16.02 -7.75
CA GLN A 77 6.64 15.53 -6.88
C GLN A 77 7.54 14.47 -7.55
N MET A 78 7.39 14.21 -8.84
CA MET A 78 8.06 13.11 -9.57
C MET A 78 9.58 13.08 -9.33
N GLN A 79 10.26 14.22 -9.35
CA GLN A 79 11.73 14.26 -9.15
C GLN A 79 12.14 13.74 -7.77
N SER A 80 11.41 14.09 -6.72
CA SER A 80 11.66 13.62 -5.37
C SER A 80 11.40 12.13 -5.24
N LEU A 81 10.30 11.65 -5.81
CA LEU A 81 9.93 10.23 -5.80
C LEU A 81 10.95 9.37 -6.55
N ILE A 82 11.42 9.81 -7.72
CA ILE A 82 12.50 9.14 -8.48
C ILE A 82 13.77 9.08 -7.63
N GLY A 83 14.13 10.17 -6.95
CA GLY A 83 15.32 10.20 -6.08
C GLY A 83 15.26 9.19 -4.95
N ILE A 84 14.09 8.98 -4.35
CA ILE A 84 13.91 7.95 -3.32
C ILE A 84 13.96 6.56 -3.95
N LEU A 85 13.22 6.30 -5.03
CA LEU A 85 13.18 5.00 -5.71
C LEU A 85 14.57 4.52 -6.15
N VAL A 86 15.39 5.43 -6.68
CA VAL A 86 16.77 5.10 -7.07
C VAL A 86 17.63 4.72 -5.87
N ARG A 87 17.52 5.46 -4.76
CA ARG A 87 18.38 5.25 -3.59
C ARG A 87 17.87 4.18 -2.63
N GLU A 88 16.56 4.10 -2.41
CA GLU A 88 15.97 3.14 -1.47
C GLU A 88 15.77 1.76 -2.11
N ALA A 89 15.22 1.72 -3.32
CA ALA A 89 14.90 0.48 -4.02
C ALA A 89 15.96 0.03 -5.04
N GLY A 90 17.04 0.80 -5.22
CA GLY A 90 18.11 0.48 -6.16
C GLY A 90 17.70 0.51 -7.63
N LYS A 91 16.65 1.27 -7.97
CA LYS A 91 16.14 1.33 -9.35
C LYS A 91 17.00 2.17 -10.27
N THR A 92 17.01 1.82 -11.55
CA THR A 92 17.54 2.71 -12.58
C THR A 92 16.61 3.91 -12.78
N PHE A 93 17.10 5.02 -13.32
CA PHE A 93 16.27 6.19 -13.61
C PHE A 93 15.07 5.86 -14.50
N SER A 94 15.28 5.07 -15.55
CA SER A 94 14.19 4.68 -16.45
C SER A 94 13.11 3.86 -15.75
N ASN A 95 13.49 2.91 -14.89
CA ASN A 95 12.55 2.12 -14.12
C ASN A 95 11.83 2.95 -13.04
N ALA A 96 12.53 3.89 -12.41
CA ALA A 96 11.92 4.79 -11.43
C ALA A 96 10.89 5.75 -12.09
N ILE A 97 11.19 6.27 -13.28
CA ILE A 97 10.25 7.07 -14.06
C ILE A 97 9.01 6.24 -14.44
N ALA A 98 9.23 5.02 -14.95
CA ALA A 98 8.14 4.12 -15.32
C ALA A 98 7.24 3.81 -14.11
N GLU A 99 7.83 3.61 -12.95
CA GLU A 99 7.09 3.30 -11.73
C GLU A 99 6.23 4.46 -11.22
N VAL A 100 6.75 5.70 -11.26
CA VAL A 100 5.93 6.87 -10.91
C VAL A 100 4.76 7.01 -11.88
N ARG A 101 5.01 6.83 -13.18
CA ARG A 101 3.94 6.89 -14.20
C ARG A 101 2.89 5.81 -13.98
N GLU A 102 3.30 4.58 -13.68
CA GLU A 102 2.38 3.48 -13.38
C GLU A 102 1.53 3.77 -12.13
N ALA A 103 2.12 4.36 -11.09
CA ALA A 103 1.36 4.78 -9.91
C ALA A 103 0.31 5.84 -10.24
N VAL A 104 0.66 6.83 -11.07
CA VAL A 104 -0.27 7.85 -11.59
C VAL A 104 -1.37 7.23 -12.44
N ASP A 105 -1.02 6.29 -13.32
CA ASP A 105 -1.98 5.57 -14.16
C ASP A 105 -2.98 4.77 -13.33
N PHE A 106 -2.55 4.10 -12.23
CA PHE A 106 -3.46 3.43 -11.30
C PHE A 106 -4.45 4.40 -10.64
N LEU A 107 -3.98 5.56 -10.20
CA LEU A 107 -4.86 6.57 -9.60
C LEU A 107 -5.94 7.02 -10.59
N HIS A 108 -5.58 7.33 -11.83
CA HIS A 108 -6.53 7.71 -12.87
C HIS A 108 -7.47 6.56 -13.27
N TYR A 109 -6.93 5.34 -13.39
CA TYR A 109 -7.71 4.17 -13.78
C TYR A 109 -8.84 3.89 -12.78
N TYR A 110 -8.52 3.80 -11.48
CA TYR A 110 -9.54 3.53 -10.46
C TYR A 110 -10.45 4.73 -10.21
N ALA A 111 -9.98 5.96 -10.38
CA ALA A 111 -10.83 7.15 -10.36
C ALA A 111 -11.86 7.12 -11.48
N GLY A 112 -11.45 6.78 -12.71
CA GLY A 112 -12.35 6.62 -13.85
C GLY A 112 -13.41 5.56 -13.60
N GLN A 113 -12.99 4.36 -13.19
CA GLN A 113 -13.91 3.26 -12.92
C GLN A 113 -14.95 3.60 -11.85
N VAL A 114 -14.52 4.19 -10.72
CA VAL A 114 -15.46 4.48 -9.63
C VAL A 114 -16.42 5.60 -10.00
N ARG A 115 -15.98 6.59 -10.77
CA ARG A 115 -16.84 7.69 -11.25
C ARG A 115 -17.89 7.20 -12.23
N ASP A 116 -17.53 6.30 -13.12
CA ASP A 116 -18.38 5.90 -14.25
C ASP A 116 -19.29 4.72 -13.91
N ASP A 117 -18.85 3.79 -13.05
CA ASP A 117 -19.49 2.50 -12.83
C ASP A 117 -20.09 2.32 -11.42
N PHE A 118 -19.68 3.14 -10.42
CA PHE A 118 -20.07 2.92 -9.04
C PHE A 118 -21.22 3.81 -8.58
N ASP A 119 -22.08 3.17 -7.79
CA ASP A 119 -23.18 3.79 -7.07
C ASP A 119 -23.19 3.23 -5.64
N ASN A 120 -23.22 4.10 -4.64
CA ASN A 120 -23.28 3.70 -3.24
C ASN A 120 -24.55 2.96 -2.82
N GLU A 121 -25.61 2.96 -3.65
CA GLU A 121 -26.82 2.16 -3.41
C GLU A 121 -26.60 0.69 -3.77
N THR A 122 -25.83 0.42 -4.83
CA THR A 122 -25.63 -0.92 -5.39
C THR A 122 -24.27 -1.52 -5.06
N HIS A 123 -23.23 -0.70 -4.92
CA HIS A 123 -21.86 -1.11 -4.61
C HIS A 123 -21.55 -0.90 -3.12
N ARG A 124 -21.27 -1.99 -2.41
CA ARG A 124 -20.95 -1.95 -0.98
C ARG A 124 -19.49 -2.28 -0.75
N PRO A 125 -18.74 -1.46 0.05
CA PRO A 125 -17.38 -1.76 0.41
C PRO A 125 -17.31 -2.97 1.34
N LEU A 126 -16.15 -3.58 1.44
CA LEU A 126 -15.86 -4.63 2.41
C LEU A 126 -15.75 -4.06 3.84
N GLY A 127 -15.16 -2.89 3.98
CA GLY A 127 -14.76 -2.26 5.23
C GLY A 127 -13.25 -2.07 5.32
N PRO A 128 -12.60 -2.34 6.47
CA PRO A 128 -11.14 -2.27 6.59
C PRO A 128 -10.43 -3.30 5.71
N VAL A 129 -9.56 -2.84 4.82
CA VAL A 129 -8.77 -3.67 3.89
C VAL A 129 -7.29 -3.49 4.20
N VAL A 130 -6.56 -4.59 4.30
CA VAL A 130 -5.10 -4.59 4.43
C VAL A 130 -4.47 -4.66 3.04
N CYS A 131 -3.58 -3.71 2.73
CA CYS A 131 -2.80 -3.70 1.50
C CYS A 131 -1.33 -3.98 1.85
N ILE A 132 -0.79 -5.10 1.36
CA ILE A 132 0.60 -5.52 1.57
C ILE A 132 1.31 -5.52 0.22
N SER A 133 2.28 -4.64 0.05
CA SER A 133 3.00 -4.43 -1.21
C SER A 133 4.41 -4.99 -1.19
N PRO A 134 4.98 -5.29 -2.39
CA PRO A 134 6.33 -5.81 -2.53
C PRO A 134 7.38 -4.70 -2.52
N TRP A 135 8.66 -5.09 -2.34
CA TRP A 135 9.80 -4.18 -2.37
C TRP A 135 10.24 -3.75 -3.78
N ASN A 136 9.97 -4.55 -4.80
CA ASN A 136 10.46 -4.34 -6.16
C ASN A 136 9.61 -3.37 -7.00
N PHE A 137 8.35 -3.11 -6.59
CA PHE A 137 7.48 -2.05 -7.10
C PHE A 137 6.84 -1.30 -5.92
N PRO A 138 7.69 -0.62 -5.11
CA PRO A 138 7.27 -0.13 -3.80
C PRO A 138 6.37 1.11 -3.85
N LEU A 139 6.28 1.79 -4.99
CA LEU A 139 5.35 2.91 -5.22
C LEU A 139 4.16 2.48 -6.07
N ALA A 140 4.40 1.87 -7.24
CA ALA A 140 3.33 1.59 -8.20
C ALA A 140 2.32 0.58 -7.66
N ILE A 141 2.76 -0.61 -7.26
CA ILE A 141 1.86 -1.65 -6.71
C ILE A 141 1.26 -1.20 -5.38
N PHE A 142 2.04 -0.55 -4.52
CA PHE A 142 1.56 0.05 -3.28
C PHE A 142 0.39 1.02 -3.53
N THR A 143 0.58 1.98 -4.44
CA THR A 143 -0.44 2.95 -4.81
C THR A 143 -1.64 2.28 -5.48
N GLY A 144 -1.42 1.32 -6.38
CA GLY A 144 -2.49 0.62 -7.09
C GLY A 144 -3.44 -0.13 -6.16
N GLN A 145 -2.91 -0.90 -5.19
CA GLN A 145 -3.72 -1.59 -4.19
C GLN A 145 -4.55 -0.60 -3.35
N ILE A 146 -3.91 0.46 -2.86
CA ILE A 146 -4.56 1.47 -2.02
C ILE A 146 -5.62 2.24 -2.82
N ALA A 147 -5.31 2.66 -4.04
CA ALA A 147 -6.23 3.40 -4.91
C ALA A 147 -7.49 2.57 -5.23
N ALA A 148 -7.32 1.28 -5.56
CA ALA A 148 -8.44 0.37 -5.80
C ALA A 148 -9.35 0.23 -4.57
N ALA A 149 -8.74 0.03 -3.39
CA ALA A 149 -9.48 -0.11 -2.14
C ALA A 149 -10.22 1.17 -1.75
N LEU A 150 -9.55 2.34 -1.83
CA LEU A 150 -10.13 3.66 -1.54
C LEU A 150 -11.25 4.00 -2.53
N ALA A 151 -11.04 3.80 -3.83
CA ALA A 151 -12.06 4.04 -4.85
C ALA A 151 -13.36 3.29 -4.55
N ALA A 152 -13.23 2.01 -4.17
CA ALA A 152 -14.37 1.17 -3.81
C ALA A 152 -15.03 1.53 -2.46
N GLY A 153 -14.52 2.53 -1.73
CA GLY A 153 -15.10 3.00 -0.47
C GLY A 153 -14.60 2.29 0.79
N ASN A 154 -13.50 1.55 0.71
CA ASN A 154 -12.89 0.86 1.85
C ASN A 154 -11.93 1.79 2.61
N SER A 155 -11.80 1.59 3.91
CA SER A 155 -10.64 2.09 4.67
C SER A 155 -9.44 1.16 4.48
N VAL A 156 -8.23 1.72 4.54
CA VAL A 156 -7.00 1.02 4.14
C VAL A 156 -5.95 1.05 5.25
N LEU A 157 -5.44 -0.13 5.56
CA LEU A 157 -4.28 -0.37 6.41
C LEU A 157 -3.12 -0.77 5.51
N ALA A 158 -2.24 0.19 5.20
CA ALA A 158 -1.17 0.03 4.22
C ALA A 158 0.12 -0.44 4.90
N LYS A 159 0.54 -1.66 4.59
CA LYS A 159 1.82 -2.22 5.04
C LYS A 159 2.79 -2.34 3.87
N PRO A 160 3.76 -1.43 3.77
CA PRO A 160 4.83 -1.54 2.77
C PRO A 160 5.77 -2.69 3.09
N ALA A 161 6.58 -3.09 2.10
CA ALA A 161 7.72 -3.95 2.36
C ALA A 161 8.71 -3.26 3.31
N GLU A 162 9.31 -4.03 4.20
CA GLU A 162 10.26 -3.50 5.20
C GLU A 162 11.52 -2.89 4.57
N GLN A 163 11.84 -3.26 3.33
CA GLN A 163 12.99 -2.73 2.58
C GLN A 163 12.76 -1.32 2.01
N THR A 164 11.49 -0.92 1.81
CA THR A 164 11.13 0.28 1.05
C THR A 164 10.05 1.13 1.73
N PRO A 165 10.23 1.49 3.01
CA PRO A 165 9.22 2.24 3.76
C PRO A 165 9.16 3.73 3.41
N LEU A 166 10.27 4.33 2.92
CA LEU A 166 10.34 5.78 2.71
C LEU A 166 9.50 6.23 1.53
N ILE A 167 9.56 5.50 0.42
CA ILE A 167 8.74 5.81 -0.76
C ILE A 167 7.26 5.59 -0.46
N ALA A 168 6.91 4.57 0.31
CA ALA A 168 5.56 4.32 0.75
C ALA A 168 5.01 5.45 1.63
N ALA A 169 5.83 5.98 2.54
CA ALA A 169 5.46 7.14 3.36
C ALA A 169 5.15 8.38 2.52
N GLN A 170 5.90 8.61 1.43
CA GLN A 170 5.60 9.71 0.50
C GLN A 170 4.28 9.45 -0.25
N GLY A 171 4.03 8.21 -0.67
CA GLY A 171 2.75 7.83 -1.31
C GLY A 171 1.55 8.13 -0.40
N ILE A 172 1.62 7.77 0.88
CA ILE A 172 0.55 8.09 1.85
C ILE A 172 0.45 9.59 2.10
N ALA A 173 1.57 10.31 2.23
CA ALA A 173 1.56 11.76 2.40
C ALA A 173 0.84 12.47 1.24
N ILE A 174 1.08 12.05 0.00
CA ILE A 174 0.39 12.56 -1.19
C ILE A 174 -1.12 12.27 -1.14
N LEU A 175 -1.54 11.08 -0.74
CA LEU A 175 -2.96 10.75 -0.60
C LEU A 175 -3.66 11.60 0.46
N LEU A 176 -3.01 11.84 1.60
CA LEU A 176 -3.53 12.71 2.65
C LEU A 176 -3.60 14.18 2.17
N GLU A 177 -2.58 14.68 1.48
CA GLU A 177 -2.56 16.01 0.88
C GLU A 177 -3.66 16.19 -0.18
N ALA A 178 -3.95 15.14 -0.95
CA ALA A 178 -5.03 15.12 -1.93
C ALA A 178 -6.44 15.14 -1.29
N GLY A 179 -6.55 14.85 -0.01
CA GLY A 179 -7.80 14.94 0.75
C GLY A 179 -8.38 13.61 1.21
N VAL A 180 -7.62 12.50 1.15
CA VAL A 180 -8.03 11.27 1.84
C VAL A 180 -7.95 11.54 3.35
N PRO A 181 -9.02 11.33 4.13
CA PRO A 181 -8.98 11.61 5.56
C PRO A 181 -7.98 10.71 6.30
N PRO A 182 -7.25 11.25 7.31
CA PRO A 182 -6.53 10.41 8.27
C PRO A 182 -7.47 9.38 8.89
N GLY A 183 -7.02 8.17 9.11
CA GLY A 183 -7.89 7.09 9.60
C GLY A 183 -8.57 6.28 8.49
N VAL A 184 -8.83 6.88 7.32
CA VAL A 184 -9.27 6.16 6.11
C VAL A 184 -8.10 5.46 5.44
N VAL A 185 -6.93 6.11 5.35
CA VAL A 185 -5.69 5.48 4.90
C VAL A 185 -4.62 5.66 5.97
N GLN A 186 -4.00 4.56 6.40
CA GLN A 186 -3.00 4.56 7.46
C GLN A 186 -1.78 3.75 7.04
N LEU A 187 -0.58 4.29 7.30
CA LEU A 187 0.70 3.61 7.03
C LEU A 187 1.18 2.87 8.27
N LEU A 188 1.52 1.61 8.11
CA LEU A 188 2.02 0.73 9.17
C LEU A 188 3.32 0.06 8.73
N PRO A 189 4.47 0.75 8.81
CA PRO A 189 5.76 0.14 8.53
C PRO A 189 6.05 -0.97 9.52
N GLY A 190 6.61 -2.07 9.05
CA GLY A 190 7.00 -3.19 9.90
C GLY A 190 7.15 -4.49 9.13
N ARG A 191 7.63 -5.51 9.81
CA ARG A 191 7.90 -6.82 9.21
C ARG A 191 6.63 -7.60 8.93
N GLY A 192 6.73 -8.53 7.99
CA GLY A 192 5.63 -9.44 7.65
C GLY A 192 5.20 -10.29 8.83
N GLU A 193 6.16 -10.81 9.59
CA GLU A 193 5.96 -11.73 10.72
C GLU A 193 5.36 -11.06 11.97
N THR A 194 5.46 -9.73 12.09
CA THR A 194 4.92 -8.95 13.21
C THR A 194 3.68 -8.17 12.74
N VAL A 195 3.88 -6.99 12.19
CA VAL A 195 2.79 -6.09 11.75
C VAL A 195 1.88 -6.76 10.72
N GLY A 196 2.46 -7.47 9.72
CA GLY A 196 1.68 -8.17 8.71
C GLY A 196 0.81 -9.29 9.30
N ALA A 197 1.38 -10.09 10.22
CA ALA A 197 0.67 -11.18 10.87
C ALA A 197 -0.45 -10.66 11.78
N GLN A 198 -0.20 -9.59 12.56
CA GLN A 198 -1.21 -8.97 13.42
C GLN A 198 -2.38 -8.43 12.57
N LEU A 199 -2.09 -7.66 11.51
CA LEU A 199 -3.11 -7.11 10.62
C LEU A 199 -3.97 -8.20 9.98
N THR A 200 -3.33 -9.21 9.38
CA THR A 200 -4.06 -10.26 8.65
C THR A 200 -4.74 -11.28 9.55
N GLY A 201 -4.36 -11.36 10.82
CA GLY A 201 -5.01 -12.20 11.83
C GLY A 201 -6.19 -11.56 12.54
N ASP A 202 -6.40 -10.25 12.41
CA ASP A 202 -7.41 -9.50 13.17
C ASP A 202 -8.81 -9.58 12.53
N ASP A 203 -9.82 -9.85 13.34
CA ASP A 203 -11.20 -10.04 12.89
C ASP A 203 -11.88 -8.76 12.38
N ARG A 204 -11.33 -7.57 12.64
CA ARG A 204 -11.81 -6.29 12.09
C ARG A 204 -11.50 -6.15 10.60
N VAL A 205 -10.49 -6.87 10.09
CA VAL A 205 -10.09 -6.85 8.67
C VAL A 205 -11.11 -7.62 7.83
N ARG A 206 -11.56 -7.00 6.73
CA ARG A 206 -12.62 -7.50 5.84
C ARG A 206 -12.12 -7.87 4.45
N GLY A 207 -10.86 -7.61 4.15
CA GLY A 207 -10.23 -8.00 2.90
C GLY A 207 -8.73 -7.83 2.98
N VAL A 208 -7.99 -8.60 2.19
CA VAL A 208 -6.53 -8.51 2.09
C VAL A 208 -6.13 -8.46 0.63
N MET A 209 -5.33 -7.46 0.26
CA MET A 209 -4.65 -7.36 -1.01
C MET A 209 -3.15 -7.56 -0.78
N PHE A 210 -2.57 -8.50 -1.50
CA PHE A 210 -1.17 -8.89 -1.33
C PHE A 210 -0.48 -9.02 -2.68
N THR A 211 0.72 -8.48 -2.77
CA THR A 211 1.65 -8.79 -3.86
C THR A 211 3.01 -9.16 -3.28
N GLY A 212 3.52 -10.32 -3.67
CA GLY A 212 4.80 -10.82 -3.16
C GLY A 212 5.05 -12.29 -3.50
N SER A 213 5.73 -13.01 -2.61
CA SER A 213 6.07 -14.42 -2.86
C SER A 213 4.86 -15.36 -2.77
N THR A 214 4.91 -16.45 -3.52
CA THR A 214 3.87 -17.50 -3.49
C THR A 214 3.79 -18.18 -2.11
N GLU A 215 4.92 -18.29 -1.41
CA GLU A 215 4.94 -18.86 -0.05
C GLU A 215 4.12 -18.01 0.91
N VAL A 216 4.33 -16.69 0.91
CA VAL A 216 3.57 -15.77 1.78
C VAL A 216 2.10 -15.74 1.37
N ALA A 217 1.76 -15.72 0.08
CA ALA A 217 0.38 -15.81 -0.39
C ALA A 217 -0.31 -17.07 0.12
N THR A 218 0.39 -18.22 0.07
CA THR A 218 -0.13 -19.50 0.59
C THR A 218 -0.35 -19.45 2.10
N LEU A 219 0.56 -18.82 2.85
CA LEU A 219 0.40 -18.61 4.30
C LEU A 219 -0.82 -17.75 4.61
N LEU A 220 -0.96 -16.62 3.92
CA LEU A 220 -2.12 -15.73 4.07
C LEU A 220 -3.42 -16.47 3.73
N GLN A 221 -3.46 -17.22 2.63
CA GLN A 221 -4.63 -18.01 2.25
C GLN A 221 -5.03 -19.00 3.35
N ARG A 222 -4.08 -19.69 3.95
CA ARG A 222 -4.35 -20.63 5.05
C ARG A 222 -4.90 -19.92 6.29
N ASN A 223 -4.34 -18.77 6.63
CA ASN A 223 -4.75 -18.01 7.81
C ASN A 223 -6.15 -17.38 7.66
N ILE A 224 -6.51 -16.98 6.42
CA ILE A 224 -7.78 -16.30 6.14
C ILE A 224 -8.90 -17.30 5.76
N ALA A 225 -8.57 -18.50 5.27
CA ALA A 225 -9.53 -19.44 4.70
C ALA A 225 -10.68 -19.86 5.65
N SER A 226 -10.43 -19.85 6.96
CA SER A 226 -11.45 -20.17 7.97
C SER A 226 -12.23 -18.95 8.48
N ARG A 227 -11.88 -17.72 8.05
CA ARG A 227 -12.49 -16.49 8.52
C ARG A 227 -13.70 -16.14 7.66
N LEU A 228 -14.79 -15.85 8.33
CA LEU A 228 -16.04 -15.46 7.70
C LEU A 228 -16.45 -14.05 8.16
N ASP A 229 -17.09 -13.32 7.25
CA ASP A 229 -17.75 -12.06 7.60
C ASP A 229 -19.04 -12.31 8.42
N ALA A 230 -19.71 -11.23 8.84
CA ALA A 230 -20.95 -11.31 9.60
C ALA A 230 -22.11 -12.00 8.82
N GLN A 231 -21.99 -12.16 7.52
CA GLN A 231 -22.92 -12.85 6.64
C GLN A 231 -22.52 -14.30 6.34
N GLY A 232 -21.45 -14.80 6.98
CA GLY A 232 -20.93 -16.14 6.76
C GLY A 232 -20.16 -16.32 5.45
N ARG A 233 -19.69 -15.26 4.81
CA ARG A 233 -18.90 -15.32 3.57
C ARG A 233 -17.41 -15.29 3.88
N PRO A 234 -16.56 -15.99 3.10
CA PRO A 234 -15.11 -15.93 3.25
C PRO A 234 -14.57 -14.50 3.11
N ILE A 235 -13.57 -14.16 3.89
CA ILE A 235 -12.83 -12.89 3.74
C ILE A 235 -12.04 -12.94 2.43
N PRO A 236 -12.22 -11.96 1.51
CA PRO A 236 -11.52 -11.94 0.23
C PRO A 236 -10.00 -11.80 0.41
N LEU A 237 -9.25 -12.60 -0.33
CA LEU A 237 -7.82 -12.43 -0.56
C LEU A 237 -7.58 -12.23 -2.05
N ILE A 238 -7.04 -11.07 -2.42
CA ILE A 238 -6.51 -10.80 -3.76
C ILE A 238 -4.99 -10.93 -3.64
N ALA A 239 -4.42 -11.96 -4.24
CA ALA A 239 -3.00 -12.26 -4.15
C ALA A 239 -2.36 -12.33 -5.54
N GLU A 240 -1.45 -11.40 -5.81
CA GLU A 240 -0.60 -11.39 -6.98
C GLU A 240 0.78 -11.90 -6.61
N THR A 241 1.24 -12.95 -7.28
CA THR A 241 2.52 -13.59 -6.97
C THR A 241 3.41 -13.67 -8.19
N GLY A 242 4.60 -14.29 -8.03
CA GLY A 242 5.52 -14.49 -9.12
C GLY A 242 4.92 -15.29 -10.29
N GLY A 243 5.35 -14.96 -11.50
CA GLY A 243 4.99 -15.66 -12.72
C GLY A 243 6.14 -16.53 -13.25
N MET A 244 5.88 -17.26 -14.32
CA MET A 244 6.89 -18.02 -15.05
C MET A 244 7.49 -17.15 -16.15
N ASN A 245 8.80 -16.87 -16.03
CA ASN A 245 9.58 -16.20 -17.07
C ASN A 245 10.47 -17.22 -17.80
N ALA A 246 10.38 -17.28 -19.10
CA ALA A 246 11.27 -18.11 -19.90
C ALA A 246 12.62 -17.45 -20.10
N MET A 247 13.71 -18.16 -19.80
CA MET A 247 15.06 -17.80 -20.22
C MET A 247 15.46 -18.75 -21.33
N ILE A 248 15.67 -18.24 -22.53
CA ILE A 248 16.12 -19.02 -23.69
C ILE A 248 17.60 -18.74 -23.89
N VAL A 249 18.43 -19.77 -23.69
CA VAL A 249 19.88 -19.71 -23.88
C VAL A 249 20.24 -20.55 -25.07
N ASP A 250 20.67 -19.91 -26.17
CA ASP A 250 21.20 -20.60 -27.33
C ASP A 250 22.59 -21.16 -27.04
N SER A 251 22.95 -22.29 -27.68
CA SER A 251 24.26 -22.93 -27.46
C SER A 251 25.45 -22.03 -27.82
N SER A 252 25.27 -21.08 -28.72
CA SER A 252 26.29 -20.08 -29.08
C SER A 252 26.58 -19.07 -27.97
N ALA A 253 25.71 -18.94 -26.96
CA ALA A 253 25.93 -18.07 -25.81
C ALA A 253 26.72 -18.76 -24.67
N LEU A 254 27.09 -20.03 -24.82
CA LEU A 254 27.80 -20.81 -23.82
C LEU A 254 29.32 -20.90 -24.06
N THR A 255 29.87 -20.11 -24.97
CA THR A 255 31.31 -20.06 -25.33
C THR A 255 32.06 -19.00 -24.56
#